data_54790baeeccd52e164776c56a5ca3d5e
#
_entry.id   54790baeeccd52e164776c56a5ca3d5e
#
_cell.length_a   1.000
_cell.length_b   1.000
_cell.length_c   1.000
_cell.angle_alpha   90.00
_cell.angle_beta   90.00
_cell.angle_gamma   90.00
#
_symmetry.space_group_name_H-M   'P 1'
#
loop_
_entity.id
_entity.type
_entity.pdbx_description
1 polymer ?
#
loop_
_entity_poly.entity_id
_entity_poly.type
_entity_poly.pdbx_seq_one_letter_code
_entity_poly.pdbx_strand_id
1 'polypeptide(L)'
;MSYASSGQGSIQHLVGELFAQNLGINLLHIPYKGGGQAVNDVVAGQVTAAVLGAAAVLPHIKSGKLIALAVSTRQRSPMLPDTPTLAESGAGDIDVSQWSAMFAVEGTPAAILARLRRSVEEGLAEPAVKQQLTGFAMEPVTTTPEAFQQRMLQDRERWARLVKDRKISLD
;
A
#
# COMPACT_ATOMS: atom_id res chain seq x y z
N MET A 1 -5.26 14.38 16.66
CA MET A 1 -4.75 12.98 16.57
C MET A 1 -3.64 12.94 15.55
N SER A 2 -2.59 12.12 15.77
CA SER A 2 -1.48 11.95 14.83
C SER A 2 -1.43 10.53 14.26
N TYR A 3 -0.82 10.39 13.08
CA TYR A 3 -0.55 9.08 12.49
C TYR A 3 0.85 9.01 11.89
N ALA A 4 1.47 7.85 12.01
CA ALA A 4 2.77 7.54 11.43
C ALA A 4 2.61 6.96 10.01
N SER A 5 3.59 7.25 9.15
CA SER A 5 3.74 6.61 7.84
C SER A 5 5.20 6.23 7.57
N SER A 6 5.46 5.51 6.50
CA SER A 6 6.82 5.16 6.08
C SER A 6 7.61 6.31 5.45
N GLY A 7 7.04 7.51 5.39
CA GLY A 7 7.72 8.73 4.93
C GLY A 7 6.82 9.69 4.17
N GLN A 8 7.32 10.91 4.03
CA GLN A 8 6.67 11.97 3.25
C GLN A 8 6.49 11.53 1.79
N GLY A 9 5.30 11.73 1.23
CA GLY A 9 4.97 11.33 -0.15
C GLY A 9 4.83 9.82 -0.37
N SER A 10 5.00 8.97 0.65
CA SER A 10 4.74 7.53 0.52
C SER A 10 3.26 7.25 0.29
N ILE A 11 2.95 6.07 -0.26
CA ILE A 11 1.56 5.64 -0.43
C ILE A 11 0.80 5.62 0.89
N GLN A 12 1.46 5.32 2.01
CA GLN A 12 0.89 5.32 3.34
C GLN A 12 0.53 6.73 3.81
N HIS A 13 1.37 7.74 3.51
CA HIS A 13 1.04 9.14 3.73
C HIS A 13 -0.19 9.54 2.92
N LEU A 14 -0.19 9.23 1.60
CA LEU A 14 -1.29 9.59 0.70
C LEU A 14 -2.63 8.93 1.12
N VAL A 15 -2.60 7.68 1.58
CA VAL A 15 -3.80 7.01 2.12
C VAL A 15 -4.30 7.70 3.39
N GLY A 16 -3.41 8.09 4.30
CA GLY A 16 -3.79 8.84 5.51
C GLY A 16 -4.42 10.18 5.20
N GLU A 17 -3.88 10.91 4.22
CA GLU A 17 -4.43 12.20 3.76
C GLU A 17 -5.77 12.04 3.04
N LEU A 18 -5.93 10.99 2.22
CA LEU A 18 -7.19 10.68 1.56
C LEU A 18 -8.28 10.31 2.59
N PHE A 19 -7.93 9.51 3.59
CA PHE A 19 -8.80 9.18 4.71
C PHE A 19 -9.26 10.44 5.48
N ALA A 20 -8.31 11.31 5.82
CA ALA A 20 -8.60 12.56 6.51
C ALA A 20 -9.49 13.50 5.66
N GLN A 21 -9.24 13.57 4.34
CA GLN A 21 -10.04 14.36 3.41
C GLN A 21 -11.49 13.86 3.32
N ASN A 22 -11.66 12.54 3.16
CA ASN A 22 -13.01 11.96 3.03
C ASN A 22 -13.86 12.14 4.27
N LEU A 23 -13.26 12.12 5.45
CA LEU A 23 -13.97 12.33 6.73
C LEU A 23 -14.05 13.81 7.15
N GLY A 24 -13.41 14.73 6.42
CA GLY A 24 -13.38 16.14 6.80
C GLY A 24 -12.63 16.41 8.11
N ILE A 25 -11.66 15.58 8.48
CA ILE A 25 -10.87 15.68 9.71
C ILE A 25 -9.44 16.11 9.46
N ASN A 26 -8.78 16.66 10.48
CA ASN A 26 -7.38 16.98 10.45
C ASN A 26 -6.58 15.95 11.26
N LEU A 27 -5.62 15.31 10.60
CA LEU A 27 -4.66 14.40 11.19
C LEU A 27 -3.26 14.98 11.05
N LEU A 28 -2.47 14.94 12.11
CA LEU A 28 -1.06 15.32 12.06
C LEU A 28 -0.24 14.15 11.52
N HIS A 29 0.34 14.31 10.35
CA HIS A 29 1.23 13.31 9.77
C HIS A 29 2.62 13.34 10.41
N ILE A 30 3.12 12.17 10.84
CA ILE A 30 4.47 11.96 11.37
C ILE A 30 5.23 11.05 10.39
N PRO A 31 6.09 11.61 9.52
CA PRO A 31 6.86 10.82 8.55
C PRO A 31 8.06 10.13 9.19
N TYR A 32 8.27 8.86 8.88
CA TYR A 32 9.43 8.06 9.27
C TYR A 32 10.29 7.70 8.06
N LYS A 33 11.52 7.26 8.29
CA LYS A 33 12.41 6.72 7.24
C LYS A 33 12.19 5.22 7.03
N GLY A 34 10.93 4.84 6.74
CA GLY A 34 10.51 3.47 6.52
C GLY A 34 9.56 2.90 7.58
N GLY A 35 8.86 1.83 7.22
CA GLY A 35 7.82 1.23 8.06
C GLY A 35 8.35 0.61 9.37
N GLY A 36 9.61 0.15 9.39
CA GLY A 36 10.19 -0.47 10.58
C GLY A 36 10.37 0.49 11.76
N GLN A 37 10.79 1.74 11.49
CA GLN A 37 10.88 2.76 12.54
C GLN A 37 9.48 3.19 13.01
N ALA A 38 8.57 3.43 12.05
CA ALA A 38 7.21 3.84 12.35
C ALA A 38 6.48 2.81 13.23
N VAL A 39 6.58 1.51 12.92
CA VAL A 39 5.91 0.46 13.71
C VAL A 39 6.45 0.37 15.14
N ASN A 40 7.75 0.57 15.35
CA ASN A 40 8.35 0.55 16.69
C ASN A 40 7.78 1.67 17.57
N ASP A 41 7.66 2.89 17.03
CA ASP A 41 7.15 4.03 17.80
C ASP A 41 5.65 3.91 18.08
N VAL A 42 4.88 3.31 17.16
CA VAL A 42 3.45 3.02 17.40
C VAL A 42 3.28 1.94 18.47
N VAL A 43 4.08 0.87 18.43
CA VAL A 43 4.08 -0.19 19.46
C VAL A 43 4.50 0.36 20.82
N ALA A 44 5.43 1.32 20.83
CA ALA A 44 5.87 2.00 22.06
C ALA A 44 4.89 3.09 22.55
N GLY A 45 3.79 3.35 21.81
CA GLY A 45 2.79 4.37 22.18
C GLY A 45 3.23 5.81 21.93
N GLN A 46 4.35 6.05 21.22
CA GLN A 46 4.82 7.40 20.89
C GLN A 46 3.91 8.09 19.85
N VAL A 47 3.30 7.32 18.97
CA VAL A 47 2.29 7.78 18.00
C VAL A 47 1.05 6.93 18.13
N THR A 48 -0.12 7.56 18.14
CA THR A 48 -1.39 6.90 18.47
C THR A 48 -1.88 5.93 17.40
N ALA A 49 -1.59 6.21 16.12
CA ALA A 49 -2.05 5.44 14.97
C ALA A 49 -0.99 5.41 13.88
N ALA A 50 -1.14 4.49 12.92
CA ALA A 50 -0.30 4.44 11.74
C ALA A 50 -1.06 3.98 10.51
N VAL A 51 -0.62 4.45 9.34
CA VAL A 51 -0.92 3.86 8.05
C VAL A 51 0.38 3.22 7.55
N LEU A 52 0.43 1.90 7.52
CA LEU A 52 1.64 1.13 7.21
C LEU A 52 1.30 -0.08 6.32
N GLY A 53 2.30 -0.57 5.60
CA GLY A 53 2.18 -1.80 4.82
C GLY A 53 1.98 -3.03 5.73
N ALA A 54 1.13 -3.96 5.32
CA ALA A 54 0.75 -5.12 6.12
C ALA A 54 1.97 -5.94 6.60
N ALA A 55 2.99 -6.10 5.76
CA ALA A 55 4.21 -6.83 6.13
C ALA A 55 4.88 -6.32 7.41
N ALA A 56 4.87 -5.00 7.63
CA ALA A 56 5.48 -4.40 8.82
C ALA A 56 4.66 -4.60 10.08
N VAL A 57 3.34 -4.64 10.00
CA VAL A 57 2.42 -4.62 11.16
C VAL A 57 1.88 -6.00 11.54
N LEU A 58 1.81 -6.96 10.60
CA LEU A 58 1.24 -8.30 10.84
C LEU A 58 1.83 -9.04 12.05
N PRO A 59 3.16 -9.07 12.28
CA PRO A 59 3.71 -9.74 13.47
C PRO A 59 3.22 -9.12 14.77
N HIS A 60 3.04 -7.79 14.78
CA HIS A 60 2.58 -7.05 15.97
C HIS A 60 1.08 -7.19 16.19
N ILE A 61 0.30 -7.29 15.12
CA ILE A 61 -1.14 -7.60 15.20
C ILE A 61 -1.34 -9.03 15.73
N LYS A 62 -0.63 -10.01 15.18
CA LYS A 62 -0.70 -11.40 15.63
C LYS A 62 -0.28 -11.59 17.10
N SER A 63 0.67 -10.77 17.58
CA SER A 63 1.08 -10.79 18.99
C SER A 63 0.21 -9.91 19.92
N GLY A 64 -0.86 -9.30 19.41
CA GLY A 64 -1.76 -8.44 20.18
C GLY A 64 -1.19 -7.09 20.60
N LYS A 65 -0.01 -6.70 20.09
CA LYS A 65 0.61 -5.39 20.36
C LYS A 65 -0.01 -4.25 19.56
N LEU A 66 -0.60 -4.56 18.40
CA LEU A 66 -1.32 -3.62 17.57
C LEU A 66 -2.71 -4.17 17.23
N ILE A 67 -3.64 -3.27 17.00
CA ILE A 67 -4.99 -3.57 16.52
C ILE A 67 -5.10 -3.03 15.09
N ALA A 68 -5.50 -3.88 14.13
CA ALA A 68 -5.84 -3.45 12.80
C ALA A 68 -7.24 -2.83 12.80
N LEU A 69 -7.34 -1.55 12.47
CA LEU A 69 -8.62 -0.82 12.46
C LEU A 69 -9.35 -0.96 11.13
N ALA A 70 -8.62 -0.86 10.02
CA ALA A 70 -9.15 -1.04 8.67
C ALA A 70 -8.04 -1.32 7.67
N VAL A 71 -8.41 -1.88 6.51
CA VAL A 71 -7.55 -2.00 5.33
C VAL A 71 -7.99 -1.04 4.23
N SER A 72 -7.04 -0.54 3.43
CA SER A 72 -7.30 0.45 2.36
C SER A 72 -7.71 -0.18 1.03
N THR A 73 -7.79 -1.49 0.94
CA THR A 73 -8.22 -2.23 -0.24
C THR A 73 -9.74 -2.35 -0.31
N ARG A 74 -10.30 -2.55 -1.51
CA ARG A 74 -11.75 -2.73 -1.73
C ARG A 74 -12.31 -3.96 -1.02
N GLN A 75 -11.51 -5.00 -0.88
CA GLN A 75 -11.86 -6.24 -0.19
C GLN A 75 -10.98 -6.39 1.05
N ARG A 76 -11.50 -7.08 2.06
CA ARG A 76 -10.73 -7.42 3.25
C ARG A 76 -9.53 -8.28 2.87
N SER A 77 -8.43 -8.09 3.58
CA SER A 77 -7.23 -8.91 3.36
C SER A 77 -7.47 -10.34 3.85
N PRO A 78 -7.12 -11.37 3.08
CA PRO A 78 -7.14 -12.76 3.56
C PRO A 78 -6.27 -12.98 4.81
N MET A 79 -5.28 -12.12 5.03
CA MET A 79 -4.41 -12.17 6.21
C MET A 79 -5.01 -11.48 7.44
N LEU A 80 -6.07 -10.68 7.27
CA LEU A 80 -6.79 -9.94 8.29
C LEU A 80 -8.30 -10.00 7.99
N PRO A 81 -8.91 -11.20 7.99
CA PRO A 81 -10.30 -11.38 7.52
C PRO A 81 -11.33 -10.67 8.40
N ASP A 82 -11.02 -10.46 9.67
CA ASP A 82 -11.89 -9.77 10.62
C ASP A 82 -11.75 -8.26 10.60
N THR A 83 -10.71 -7.73 9.89
CA THR A 83 -10.48 -6.29 9.77
C THR A 83 -11.32 -5.73 8.62
N PRO A 84 -12.19 -4.74 8.87
CA PRO A 84 -13.02 -4.14 7.83
C PRO A 84 -12.17 -3.33 6.84
N THR A 85 -12.74 -3.04 5.68
CA THR A 85 -12.17 -2.04 4.77
C THR A 85 -12.48 -0.63 5.24
N LEU A 86 -11.75 0.37 4.75
CA LEU A 86 -12.08 1.78 4.99
C LEU A 86 -13.47 2.13 4.48
N ALA A 87 -13.89 1.55 3.36
CA ALA A 87 -15.23 1.72 2.81
C ALA A 87 -16.32 1.15 3.74
N GLU A 88 -16.14 -0.08 4.26
CA GLU A 88 -17.04 -0.69 5.24
C GLU A 88 -17.10 0.12 6.55
N SER A 89 -16.03 0.84 6.88
CA SER A 89 -15.95 1.69 8.08
C SER A 89 -16.51 3.11 7.87
N GLY A 90 -17.08 3.41 6.70
CA GLY A 90 -17.68 4.70 6.41
C GLY A 90 -16.69 5.79 6.00
N ALA A 91 -15.43 5.45 5.71
CA ALA A 91 -14.40 6.41 5.29
C ALA A 91 -14.44 6.76 3.78
N GLY A 92 -15.52 6.40 3.08
CA GLY A 92 -15.69 6.62 1.66
C GLY A 92 -15.08 5.50 0.80
N ASP A 93 -15.25 5.61 -0.52
CA ASP A 93 -14.75 4.60 -1.48
C ASP A 93 -13.22 4.74 -1.66
N ILE A 94 -12.48 4.27 -0.67
CA ILE A 94 -11.02 4.18 -0.72
C ILE A 94 -10.66 2.77 -1.17
N ASP A 95 -10.04 2.67 -2.34
CA ASP A 95 -9.47 1.44 -2.88
C ASP A 95 -8.03 1.72 -3.31
N VAL A 96 -7.12 1.48 -2.39
CA VAL A 96 -5.69 1.71 -2.57
C VAL A 96 -4.91 0.48 -2.11
N SER A 97 -4.17 -0.11 -3.02
CA SER A 97 -3.19 -1.14 -2.71
C SER A 97 -1.79 -0.66 -3.10
N GLN A 98 -0.82 -0.95 -2.26
CA GLN A 98 0.58 -0.81 -2.66
C GLN A 98 0.93 -1.94 -3.63
N TRP A 99 1.49 -1.58 -4.78
CA TRP A 99 1.95 -2.55 -5.75
C TRP A 99 3.45 -2.39 -6.03
N SER A 100 4.07 -3.49 -6.48
CA SER A 100 5.44 -3.53 -6.98
C SER A 100 5.42 -4.10 -8.39
N ALA A 101 6.16 -3.52 -9.30
CA ALA A 101 6.20 -3.94 -10.70
C ALA A 101 7.62 -3.96 -11.25
N MET A 102 7.83 -4.76 -12.28
CA MET A 102 9.07 -4.78 -13.05
C MET A 102 8.93 -3.93 -14.31
N PHE A 103 9.95 -3.17 -14.61
CA PHE A 103 10.05 -2.33 -15.80
C PHE A 103 11.27 -2.71 -16.62
N ALA A 104 11.19 -2.57 -17.92
CA ALA A 104 12.31 -2.67 -18.83
C ALA A 104 12.64 -1.29 -19.43
N VAL A 105 13.87 -1.12 -19.88
CA VAL A 105 14.31 0.11 -20.55
C VAL A 105 13.59 0.25 -21.89
N GLU A 106 13.25 1.48 -22.26
CA GLU A 106 12.66 1.80 -23.56
C GLU A 106 13.57 1.30 -24.70
N GLY A 107 12.96 0.76 -25.76
CA GLY A 107 13.67 0.16 -26.87
C GLY A 107 14.09 -1.30 -26.66
N THR A 108 13.78 -1.93 -25.51
CA THR A 108 14.00 -3.36 -25.33
C THR A 108 13.22 -4.16 -26.38
N PRO A 109 13.87 -5.07 -27.15
CA PRO A 109 13.20 -5.84 -28.20
C PRO A 109 12.00 -6.63 -27.69
N ALA A 110 10.91 -6.64 -28.46
CA ALA A 110 9.64 -7.29 -28.09
C ALA A 110 9.82 -8.77 -27.70
N ALA A 111 10.71 -9.51 -28.37
CA ALA A 111 10.99 -10.91 -28.05
C ALA A 111 11.62 -11.08 -26.65
N ILE A 112 12.46 -10.12 -26.21
CA ILE A 112 13.05 -10.11 -24.86
C ILE A 112 11.97 -9.79 -23.84
N LEU A 113 11.13 -8.78 -24.08
CA LEU A 113 9.99 -8.43 -23.20
C LEU A 113 9.05 -9.61 -23.01
N ALA A 114 8.69 -10.30 -24.11
CA ALA A 114 7.82 -11.48 -24.05
C ALA A 114 8.44 -12.62 -23.23
N ARG A 115 9.76 -12.84 -23.38
CA ARG A 115 10.48 -13.85 -22.59
C ARG A 115 10.53 -13.50 -21.11
N LEU A 116 10.89 -12.25 -20.76
CA LEU A 116 10.94 -11.78 -19.39
C LEU A 116 9.56 -11.92 -18.71
N ARG A 117 8.50 -11.47 -19.40
CA ARG A 117 7.13 -11.57 -18.91
C ARG A 117 6.77 -13.02 -18.61
N ARG A 118 6.99 -13.94 -19.54
CA ARG A 118 6.72 -15.37 -19.34
C ARG A 118 7.48 -15.92 -18.14
N SER A 119 8.77 -15.61 -18.01
CA SER A 119 9.57 -16.07 -16.86
C SER A 119 9.04 -15.53 -15.53
N VAL A 120 8.56 -14.29 -15.48
CA VAL A 120 7.92 -13.73 -14.27
C VAL A 120 6.59 -14.43 -13.99
N GLU A 121 5.74 -14.63 -15.00
CA GLU A 121 4.44 -15.32 -14.85
C GLU A 121 4.63 -16.76 -14.36
N GLU A 122 5.58 -17.50 -14.94
CA GLU A 122 5.96 -18.85 -14.51
C GLU A 122 6.47 -18.85 -13.06
N GLY A 123 7.40 -17.94 -12.72
CA GLY A 123 7.92 -17.80 -11.36
C GLY A 123 6.85 -17.46 -10.33
N LEU A 124 5.93 -16.53 -10.65
CA LEU A 124 4.80 -16.19 -9.77
C LEU A 124 3.78 -17.32 -9.63
N ALA A 125 3.73 -18.26 -10.59
CA ALA A 125 2.87 -19.43 -10.50
C ALA A 125 3.41 -20.52 -9.57
N GLU A 126 4.73 -20.53 -9.31
CA GLU A 126 5.39 -21.50 -8.44
C GLU A 126 4.86 -21.48 -7.01
N PRO A 127 4.47 -22.64 -6.42
CA PRO A 127 3.91 -22.69 -5.07
C PRO A 127 4.83 -22.10 -3.99
N ALA A 128 6.14 -22.35 -4.10
CA ALA A 128 7.12 -21.85 -3.15
C ALA A 128 7.23 -20.32 -3.18
N VAL A 129 7.18 -19.71 -4.38
CA VAL A 129 7.19 -18.25 -4.56
C VAL A 129 5.91 -17.64 -4.01
N LYS A 130 4.75 -18.23 -4.32
CA LYS A 130 3.46 -17.77 -3.75
C LYS A 130 3.47 -17.80 -2.22
N GLN A 131 3.98 -18.88 -1.63
CA GLN A 131 4.07 -19.00 -0.18
C GLN A 131 4.98 -17.91 0.44
N GLN A 132 6.12 -17.62 -0.18
CA GLN A 132 7.00 -16.56 0.28
C GLN A 132 6.34 -15.18 0.17
N LEU A 133 5.70 -14.86 -0.96
CA LEU A 133 5.00 -13.60 -1.16
C LEU A 133 3.87 -13.43 -0.15
N THR A 134 3.07 -14.47 0.08
CA THR A 134 2.04 -14.47 1.12
C THR A 134 2.64 -14.20 2.50
N GLY A 135 3.81 -14.77 2.82
CA GLY A 135 4.53 -14.49 4.07
C GLY A 135 4.88 -13.01 4.26
N PHE A 136 5.06 -12.27 3.15
CA PHE A 136 5.26 -10.82 3.13
C PHE A 136 3.96 -10.03 2.97
N ALA A 137 2.79 -10.66 3.10
CA ALA A 137 1.48 -10.06 2.83
C ALA A 137 1.37 -9.46 1.42
N MET A 138 1.99 -10.10 0.45
CA MET A 138 1.93 -9.75 -0.96
C MET A 138 1.15 -10.81 -1.73
N GLU A 139 0.31 -10.37 -2.64
CA GLU A 139 -0.43 -11.24 -3.56
C GLU A 139 0.20 -11.16 -4.95
N PRO A 140 0.58 -12.30 -5.58
CA PRO A 140 1.06 -12.29 -6.95
C PRO A 140 -0.11 -11.95 -7.89
N VAL A 141 0.08 -10.94 -8.72
CA VAL A 141 -0.88 -10.51 -9.72
C VAL A 141 -0.21 -10.51 -11.08
N THR A 142 -0.85 -11.12 -12.08
CA THR A 142 -0.46 -11.01 -13.48
C THR A 142 -1.47 -10.12 -14.20
N THR A 143 -0.95 -9.20 -15.02
CA THR A 143 -1.78 -8.26 -15.78
C THR A 143 -1.15 -8.00 -17.15
N THR A 144 -1.93 -7.52 -18.11
CA THR A 144 -1.35 -7.10 -19.40
C THR A 144 -0.62 -5.76 -19.24
N PRO A 145 0.37 -5.46 -20.10
CA PRO A 145 1.05 -4.16 -20.08
C PRO A 145 0.07 -2.99 -20.21
N GLU A 146 -0.95 -3.14 -21.05
CA GLU A 146 -1.97 -2.11 -21.29
C GLU A 146 -2.84 -1.88 -20.06
N ALA A 147 -3.29 -2.95 -19.39
CA ALA A 147 -4.07 -2.85 -18.15
C ALA A 147 -3.25 -2.25 -17.03
N PHE A 148 -1.96 -2.61 -16.92
CA PHE A 148 -1.07 -2.01 -15.94
C PHE A 148 -0.79 -0.53 -16.22
N GLN A 149 -0.60 -0.16 -17.49
CA GLN A 149 -0.45 1.24 -17.90
C GLN A 149 -1.69 2.08 -17.52
N GLN A 150 -2.88 1.56 -17.76
CA GLN A 150 -4.13 2.21 -17.35
C GLN A 150 -4.19 2.40 -15.83
N ARG A 151 -3.80 1.39 -15.05
CA ARG A 151 -3.71 1.50 -13.59
C ARG A 151 -2.75 2.61 -13.16
N MET A 152 -1.56 2.67 -13.75
CA MET A 152 -0.58 3.73 -13.44
C MET A 152 -1.11 5.13 -13.75
N LEU A 153 -1.83 5.30 -14.88
CA LEU A 153 -2.44 6.59 -15.24
C LEU A 153 -3.52 6.99 -14.24
N GLN A 154 -4.39 6.07 -13.85
CA GLN A 154 -5.44 6.32 -12.86
C GLN A 154 -4.85 6.70 -11.48
N ASP A 155 -3.83 5.96 -11.03
CA ASP A 155 -3.14 6.25 -9.78
C ASP A 155 -2.46 7.62 -9.84
N ARG A 156 -1.77 7.96 -10.94
CA ARG A 156 -1.14 9.27 -11.15
C ARG A 156 -2.15 10.41 -11.06
N GLU A 157 -3.31 10.29 -11.70
CA GLU A 157 -4.35 11.32 -11.68
C GLU A 157 -4.96 11.47 -10.28
N ARG A 158 -5.22 10.35 -9.59
CA ARG A 158 -5.73 10.35 -8.22
C ARG A 158 -4.78 11.09 -7.29
N TRP A 159 -3.50 10.69 -7.32
CA TRP A 159 -2.49 11.26 -6.41
C TRP A 159 -2.17 12.71 -6.75
N ALA A 160 -2.12 13.10 -8.03
CA ALA A 160 -1.90 14.49 -8.42
C ALA A 160 -3.00 15.41 -7.87
N ARG A 161 -4.26 14.97 -7.89
CA ARG A 161 -5.38 15.71 -7.29
C ARG A 161 -5.21 15.84 -5.78
N LEU A 162 -5.00 14.74 -5.08
CA LEU A 162 -4.83 14.74 -3.62
C LEU A 162 -3.66 15.63 -3.18
N VAL A 163 -2.50 15.50 -3.82
CA VAL A 163 -1.30 16.29 -3.53
C VAL A 163 -1.58 17.78 -3.68
N LYS A 164 -2.30 18.19 -4.74
CA LYS A 164 -2.71 19.58 -4.96
C LYS A 164 -3.69 20.06 -3.88
N ASP A 165 -4.73 19.29 -3.61
CA ASP A 165 -5.81 19.68 -2.68
C ASP A 165 -5.31 19.78 -1.24
N ARG A 166 -4.43 18.86 -0.84
CA ARG A 166 -3.84 18.81 0.51
C ARG A 166 -2.53 19.59 0.63
N LYS A 167 -2.05 20.22 -0.47
CA LYS A 167 -0.79 20.98 -0.53
C LYS A 167 0.41 20.19 -0.02
N ILE A 168 0.49 18.91 -0.39
CA ILE A 168 1.58 18.02 0.02
C ILE A 168 2.84 18.44 -0.74
N SER A 169 3.92 18.76 -0.02
CA SER A 169 5.26 18.99 -0.57
C SER A 169 6.21 17.88 -0.15
N LEU A 170 7.22 17.62 -0.97
CA LEU A 170 8.33 16.71 -0.67
C LEU A 170 9.56 17.46 -0.13
N ASP A 171 9.50 18.79 -0.11
CA ASP A 171 10.56 19.69 0.35
C ASP A 171 10.47 19.93 1.87
#